data_3fd92d9fa6c759916d22e1cc745b4078
#
_entry.id   3fd92d9fa6c759916d22e1cc745b4078
#
_cell.length_a   1.000
_cell.length_b   1.000
_cell.length_c   1.000
_cell.angle_alpha   90.00
_cell.angle_beta   90.00
_cell.angle_gamma   90.00
#
_symmetry.space_group_name_H-M   'P 1'
#
loop_
_entity.id
_entity.type
_entity.pdbx_description
1 polymer ?
#
loop_
_entity_poly.entity_id
_entity_poly.type
_entity_poly.pdbx_seq_one_letter_code
_entity_poly.pdbx_strand_id
1 'polypeptide(L)'
;MTTLAIPDLAGKAVLVTGASTGIGAALARAYAAQKCRVALHYNASRAPAEAVAESIRDDGGEVFLVQGDFSIPADVERVVEESANHFGRLDGLVNNAGGMLGRVAYADQDEAHYDAVMDLNARSVLTASRKAIPWLKRQGGFIINTTSIAARNGAGGGAGLYGSSKAFVSNVTRGMAKELIGFGIRVNAVAPGTILTPFHERYSSAEQIKAMVATIPQGRAGTAEDCVGAYLFLSSDLLSGYIIGQVIEVNGGQLMP
;
A
#
# COMPACT_ATOMS: atom_id res chain seq x y z
N MET A 1 -18.78 4.77 16.27
CA MET A 1 -17.48 5.34 16.71
C MET A 1 -17.31 6.68 16.03
N THR A 2 -16.99 7.73 16.77
CA THR A 2 -16.71 9.05 16.17
C THR A 2 -15.40 8.94 15.39
N THR A 3 -15.44 8.98 14.07
CA THR A 3 -14.24 8.95 13.25
C THR A 3 -13.50 10.28 13.44
N LEU A 4 -12.24 10.22 13.83
CA LEU A 4 -11.40 11.42 13.90
C LEU A 4 -11.33 12.06 12.52
N ALA A 5 -11.82 13.27 12.37
CA ALA A 5 -11.71 14.01 11.12
C ALA A 5 -10.30 14.60 10.96
N ILE A 6 -9.72 14.44 9.78
CA ILE A 6 -8.42 14.99 9.39
C ILE A 6 -8.67 16.03 8.29
N PRO A 7 -8.80 17.31 8.66
CA PRO A 7 -9.38 18.33 7.77
C PRO A 7 -8.63 18.52 6.45
N ASP A 8 -7.31 18.40 6.47
CA ASP A 8 -6.45 18.61 5.30
C ASP A 8 -6.47 17.45 4.29
N LEU A 9 -7.18 16.35 4.59
CA LEU A 9 -7.43 15.28 3.65
C LEU A 9 -8.69 15.51 2.80
N ALA A 10 -9.64 16.33 3.28
CA ALA A 10 -10.89 16.56 2.58
C ALA A 10 -10.67 17.12 1.16
N GLY A 11 -11.33 16.52 0.17
CA GLY A 11 -11.25 16.90 -1.25
C GLY A 11 -9.98 16.46 -1.98
N LYS A 12 -9.00 15.85 -1.31
CA LYS A 12 -7.81 15.27 -1.96
C LYS A 12 -8.20 14.08 -2.84
N ALA A 13 -7.61 13.97 -4.02
CA ALA A 13 -7.72 12.81 -4.90
C ALA A 13 -6.59 11.82 -4.58
N VAL A 14 -6.96 10.61 -4.17
CA VAL A 14 -6.01 9.58 -3.71
C VAL A 14 -6.18 8.30 -4.52
N LEU A 15 -5.11 7.82 -5.15
CA LEU A 15 -5.06 6.49 -5.76
C LEU A 15 -4.58 5.47 -4.71
N VAL A 16 -5.41 4.46 -4.45
CA VAL A 16 -5.05 3.30 -3.61
C VAL A 16 -4.91 2.08 -4.49
N THR A 17 -3.70 1.54 -4.62
CA THR A 17 -3.45 0.38 -5.47
C THR A 17 -3.71 -0.93 -4.71
N GLY A 18 -4.29 -1.95 -5.39
CA GLY A 18 -4.66 -3.21 -4.75
C GLY A 18 -5.75 -3.05 -3.68
N ALA A 19 -6.78 -2.25 -3.98
CA ALA A 19 -7.78 -1.82 -3.02
C ALA A 19 -9.08 -2.65 -3.03
N SER A 20 -9.09 -3.80 -3.70
CA SER A 20 -10.26 -4.70 -3.72
C SER A 20 -10.44 -5.48 -2.42
N THR A 21 -9.39 -5.76 -1.68
CA THR A 21 -9.42 -6.59 -0.45
C THR A 21 -8.38 -6.12 0.57
N GLY A 22 -8.42 -6.68 1.78
CA GLY A 22 -7.40 -6.51 2.82
C GLY A 22 -7.11 -5.05 3.18
N ILE A 23 -5.83 -4.73 3.37
CA ILE A 23 -5.39 -3.38 3.77
C ILE A 23 -5.86 -2.32 2.77
N GLY A 24 -5.72 -2.59 1.46
CA GLY A 24 -6.13 -1.63 0.43
C GLY A 24 -7.63 -1.29 0.47
N ALA A 25 -8.50 -2.27 0.73
CA ALA A 25 -9.94 -2.05 0.86
C ALA A 25 -10.27 -1.21 2.12
N ALA A 26 -9.61 -1.51 3.26
CA ALA A 26 -9.77 -0.72 4.47
C ALA A 26 -9.29 0.73 4.26
N LEU A 27 -8.17 0.93 3.55
CA LEU A 27 -7.66 2.26 3.20
C LEU A 27 -8.62 3.02 2.28
N ALA A 28 -9.17 2.38 1.24
CA ALA A 28 -10.11 3.04 0.33
C ALA A 28 -11.33 3.59 1.08
N ARG A 29 -11.93 2.78 1.97
CA ARG A 29 -13.03 3.23 2.84
C ARG A 29 -12.60 4.35 3.78
N ALA A 30 -11.43 4.23 4.39
CA ALA A 30 -10.93 5.19 5.35
C ALA A 30 -10.63 6.56 4.71
N TYR A 31 -10.02 6.59 3.52
CA TYR A 31 -9.82 7.84 2.78
C TYR A 31 -11.16 8.47 2.38
N ALA A 32 -12.11 7.67 1.89
CA ALA A 32 -13.45 8.17 1.57
C ALA A 32 -14.17 8.75 2.80
N ALA A 33 -14.04 8.12 3.97
CA ALA A 33 -14.56 8.65 5.24
C ALA A 33 -13.92 9.98 5.64
N GLN A 34 -12.66 10.24 5.24
CA GLN A 34 -12.00 11.55 5.38
C GLN A 34 -12.38 12.54 4.26
N LYS A 35 -13.42 12.23 3.46
CA LYS A 35 -13.88 13.04 2.33
C LYS A 35 -12.85 13.20 1.21
N CYS A 36 -11.92 12.25 1.07
CA CYS A 36 -11.10 12.13 -0.13
C CYS A 36 -11.93 11.57 -1.30
N ARG A 37 -11.54 11.92 -2.52
CA ARG A 37 -11.97 11.27 -3.76
C ARG A 37 -11.02 10.11 -4.01
N VAL A 38 -11.53 8.88 -4.08
CA VAL A 38 -10.71 7.67 -4.08
C VAL A 38 -10.72 7.01 -5.46
N ALA A 39 -9.53 6.89 -6.09
CA ALA A 39 -9.34 5.94 -7.17
C ALA A 39 -8.99 4.58 -6.55
N LEU A 40 -9.89 3.61 -6.74
CA LEU A 40 -9.79 2.26 -6.21
C LEU A 40 -9.29 1.33 -7.32
N HIS A 41 -8.00 0.98 -7.24
CA HIS A 41 -7.41 0.06 -8.22
C HIS A 41 -7.56 -1.40 -7.78
N TYR A 42 -7.89 -2.27 -8.75
CA TYR A 42 -7.92 -3.73 -8.61
C TYR A 42 -7.34 -4.41 -9.86
N ASN A 43 -6.89 -5.68 -9.74
CA ASN A 43 -6.49 -6.49 -10.88
C ASN A 43 -7.63 -7.44 -11.30
N ALA A 44 -7.68 -8.65 -10.75
CA ALA A 44 -8.66 -9.68 -11.13
C ALA A 44 -9.90 -9.72 -10.24
N SER A 45 -9.86 -9.14 -9.03
CA SER A 45 -10.91 -9.24 -8.01
C SER A 45 -11.99 -8.17 -8.20
N ARG A 46 -12.74 -8.23 -9.33
CA ARG A 46 -13.73 -7.22 -9.71
C ARG A 46 -14.88 -7.14 -8.71
N ALA A 47 -15.53 -8.26 -8.40
CA ALA A 47 -16.69 -8.25 -7.49
C ALA A 47 -16.36 -7.73 -6.08
N PRO A 48 -15.24 -8.11 -5.42
CA PRO A 48 -14.80 -7.47 -4.19
C PRO A 48 -14.53 -5.97 -4.33
N ALA A 49 -13.95 -5.52 -5.45
CA ALA A 49 -13.71 -4.10 -5.69
C ALA A 49 -15.01 -3.31 -5.83
N GLU A 50 -16.00 -3.85 -6.56
CA GLU A 50 -17.33 -3.29 -6.69
C GLU A 50 -18.05 -3.18 -5.34
N ALA A 51 -17.96 -4.20 -4.48
CA ALA A 51 -18.55 -4.18 -3.14
C ALA A 51 -17.91 -3.10 -2.23
N VAL A 52 -16.59 -2.90 -2.34
CA VAL A 52 -15.92 -1.80 -1.63
C VAL A 52 -16.40 -0.44 -2.15
N ALA A 53 -16.49 -0.29 -3.47
CA ALA A 53 -16.92 0.95 -4.08
C ALA A 53 -18.39 1.28 -3.76
N GLU A 54 -19.28 0.28 -3.75
CA GLU A 54 -20.67 0.42 -3.34
C GLU A 54 -20.77 0.90 -1.89
N SER A 55 -20.07 0.25 -0.96
CA SER A 55 -20.00 0.69 0.44
C SER A 55 -19.53 2.15 0.58
N ILE A 56 -18.55 2.59 -0.23
CA ILE A 56 -18.09 3.99 -0.20
C ILE A 56 -19.19 4.95 -0.70
N ARG A 57 -19.90 4.58 -1.76
CA ARG A 57 -21.01 5.42 -2.31
C ARG A 57 -22.20 5.51 -1.36
N ASP A 58 -22.56 4.41 -0.71
CA ASP A 58 -23.63 4.35 0.28
C ASP A 58 -23.35 5.28 1.47
N ASP A 59 -22.06 5.42 1.85
CA ASP A 59 -21.62 6.37 2.87
C ASP A 59 -21.44 7.81 2.33
N GLY A 60 -21.85 8.07 1.08
CA GLY A 60 -21.76 9.38 0.43
C GLY A 60 -20.36 9.79 -0.02
N GLY A 61 -19.45 8.83 -0.16
CA GLY A 61 -18.09 9.04 -0.67
C GLY A 61 -18.02 9.01 -2.20
N GLU A 62 -16.96 9.63 -2.74
CA GLU A 62 -16.66 9.62 -4.19
C GLU A 62 -15.58 8.57 -4.49
N VAL A 63 -15.88 7.62 -5.38
CA VAL A 63 -14.97 6.54 -5.75
C VAL A 63 -15.00 6.25 -7.25
N PHE A 64 -13.82 6.11 -7.82
CA PHE A 64 -13.59 5.69 -9.21
C PHE A 64 -12.89 4.33 -9.22
N LEU A 65 -13.51 3.33 -9.86
CA LEU A 65 -12.93 2.01 -10.05
C LEU A 65 -12.02 2.00 -11.27
N VAL A 66 -10.80 1.51 -11.11
CA VAL A 66 -9.84 1.37 -12.21
C VAL A 66 -9.17 0.00 -12.15
N GLN A 67 -9.18 -0.73 -13.26
CA GLN A 67 -8.61 -2.07 -13.38
C GLN A 67 -7.24 -2.01 -14.05
N GLY A 68 -6.29 -2.85 -13.60
CA GLY A 68 -5.01 -3.07 -14.28
C GLY A 68 -4.18 -4.17 -13.61
N ASP A 69 -3.29 -4.80 -14.36
CA ASP A 69 -2.32 -5.74 -13.82
C ASP A 69 -1.02 -5.01 -13.48
N PHE A 70 -0.71 -4.91 -12.18
CA PHE A 70 0.48 -4.19 -11.72
C PHE A 70 1.80 -4.95 -11.93
N SER A 71 1.77 -6.17 -12.48
CA SER A 71 2.97 -6.80 -13.05
C SER A 71 3.32 -6.26 -14.44
N ILE A 72 2.39 -5.52 -15.10
CA ILE A 72 2.54 -4.98 -16.45
C ILE A 72 2.74 -3.45 -16.38
N PRO A 73 3.94 -2.92 -16.72
CA PRO A 73 4.23 -1.48 -16.60
C PRO A 73 3.24 -0.57 -17.35
N ALA A 74 2.78 -0.98 -18.54
CA ALA A 74 1.80 -0.21 -19.32
C ALA A 74 0.46 -0.07 -18.59
N ASP A 75 0.00 -1.12 -17.90
CA ASP A 75 -1.21 -1.08 -17.09
C ASP A 75 -1.03 -0.16 -15.87
N VAL A 76 0.12 -0.22 -15.20
CA VAL A 76 0.45 0.67 -14.08
C VAL A 76 0.38 2.13 -14.51
N GLU A 77 1.01 2.48 -15.66
CA GLU A 77 0.98 3.85 -16.17
C GLU A 77 -0.43 4.30 -16.54
N ARG A 78 -1.21 3.44 -17.22
CA ARG A 78 -2.60 3.71 -17.58
C ARG A 78 -3.47 3.94 -16.36
N VAL A 79 -3.38 3.08 -15.33
CA VAL A 79 -4.15 3.21 -14.09
C VAL A 79 -3.91 4.55 -13.41
N VAL A 80 -2.65 4.97 -13.30
CA VAL A 80 -2.31 6.28 -12.68
C VAL A 80 -2.88 7.42 -13.52
N GLU A 81 -2.73 7.36 -14.85
CA GLU A 81 -3.21 8.39 -15.76
C GLU A 81 -4.74 8.52 -15.74
N GLU A 82 -5.47 7.39 -15.85
CA GLU A 82 -6.93 7.36 -15.80
C GLU A 82 -7.45 7.90 -14.47
N SER A 83 -6.81 7.53 -13.34
CA SER A 83 -7.17 8.01 -12.00
C SER A 83 -7.01 9.53 -11.88
N ALA A 84 -5.87 10.04 -12.33
CA ALA A 84 -5.57 11.46 -12.27
C ALA A 84 -6.46 12.29 -13.21
N ASN A 85 -6.73 11.78 -14.42
CA ASN A 85 -7.61 12.44 -15.40
C ASN A 85 -9.07 12.45 -14.93
N HIS A 86 -9.55 11.37 -14.30
CA HIS A 86 -10.92 11.29 -13.78
C HIS A 86 -11.22 12.42 -12.78
N PHE A 87 -10.27 12.68 -11.88
CA PHE A 87 -10.43 13.73 -10.85
C PHE A 87 -9.87 15.10 -11.28
N GLY A 88 -9.18 15.18 -12.42
CA GLY A 88 -8.46 16.38 -12.87
C GLY A 88 -7.21 16.71 -12.01
N ARG A 89 -6.88 15.87 -11.04
CA ARG A 89 -5.77 16.02 -10.10
C ARG A 89 -5.39 14.69 -9.44
N LEU A 90 -4.19 14.64 -8.87
CA LEU A 90 -3.77 13.58 -7.97
C LEU A 90 -2.97 14.20 -6.82
N ASP A 91 -3.42 13.98 -5.58
CA ASP A 91 -2.81 14.53 -4.35
C ASP A 91 -2.10 13.46 -3.54
N GLY A 92 -2.47 12.20 -3.72
CA GLY A 92 -1.89 11.08 -3.01
C GLY A 92 -1.82 9.81 -3.82
N LEU A 93 -0.72 9.08 -3.67
CA LEU A 93 -0.53 7.74 -4.18
C LEU A 93 -0.22 6.79 -3.03
N VAL A 94 -1.02 5.73 -2.87
CA VAL A 94 -0.75 4.64 -1.94
C VAL A 94 -0.38 3.39 -2.75
N ASN A 95 0.91 3.09 -2.79
CA ASN A 95 1.45 1.88 -3.40
C ASN A 95 1.25 0.69 -2.44
N ASN A 96 0.07 0.07 -2.51
CA ASN A 96 -0.29 -1.07 -1.67
C ASN A 96 -0.37 -2.39 -2.45
N ALA A 97 -0.60 -2.35 -3.77
CA ALA A 97 -0.58 -3.56 -4.59
C ALA A 97 0.71 -4.36 -4.39
N GLY A 98 0.58 -5.67 -4.22
CA GLY A 98 1.71 -6.56 -4.01
C GLY A 98 1.26 -7.98 -3.63
N GLY A 99 2.19 -8.92 -3.68
CA GLY A 99 1.92 -10.30 -3.35
C GLY A 99 3.21 -11.11 -3.19
N MET A 100 3.12 -12.25 -2.52
CA MET A 100 4.26 -13.17 -2.36
C MET A 100 4.50 -14.02 -3.61
N LEU A 101 3.44 -14.31 -4.38
CA LEU A 101 3.41 -15.13 -5.59
C LEU A 101 3.90 -16.58 -5.40
N GLY A 102 3.91 -17.05 -4.16
CA GLY A 102 4.32 -18.39 -3.77
C GLY A 102 5.47 -18.38 -2.77
N ARG A 103 5.72 -19.54 -2.17
CA ARG A 103 6.88 -19.78 -1.31
C ARG A 103 7.84 -20.66 -2.08
N VAL A 104 8.97 -20.10 -2.48
CA VAL A 104 10.01 -20.79 -3.24
C VAL A 104 11.33 -20.65 -2.47
N ALA A 105 11.97 -21.78 -2.14
CA ALA A 105 13.28 -21.75 -1.47
C ALA A 105 14.32 -21.14 -2.40
N TYR A 106 15.35 -20.49 -1.83
CA TYR A 106 16.39 -19.84 -2.64
C TYR A 106 17.09 -20.81 -3.63
N ALA A 107 17.22 -22.08 -3.26
CA ALA A 107 17.81 -23.07 -4.14
C ALA A 107 16.95 -23.45 -5.37
N ASP A 108 15.65 -23.21 -5.27
CA ASP A 108 14.65 -23.60 -6.28
C ASP A 108 14.10 -22.39 -7.06
N GLN A 109 14.61 -21.18 -6.79
CA GLN A 109 14.17 -19.98 -7.48
C GLN A 109 14.69 -19.96 -8.92
N ASP A 110 13.79 -19.62 -9.84
CA ASP A 110 14.11 -19.36 -11.24
C ASP A 110 13.90 -17.88 -11.61
N GLU A 111 14.36 -17.51 -12.79
CA GLU A 111 14.24 -16.15 -13.32
C GLU A 111 12.77 -15.72 -13.45
N ALA A 112 11.87 -16.63 -13.81
CA ALA A 112 10.46 -16.32 -13.98
C ALA A 112 9.81 -15.93 -12.64
N HIS A 113 10.12 -16.66 -11.56
CA HIS A 113 9.65 -16.31 -10.22
C HIS A 113 10.27 -14.99 -9.73
N TYR A 114 11.58 -14.80 -9.99
CA TYR A 114 12.26 -13.54 -9.68
C TYR A 114 11.59 -12.35 -10.38
N ASP A 115 11.40 -12.43 -11.69
CA ASP A 115 10.77 -11.37 -12.47
C ASP A 115 9.35 -11.08 -11.99
N ALA A 116 8.53 -12.11 -11.79
CA ALA A 116 7.15 -11.94 -11.32
C ALA A 116 7.07 -11.24 -9.96
N VAL A 117 7.91 -11.63 -8.97
CA VAL A 117 7.92 -11.03 -7.65
C VAL A 117 8.43 -9.59 -7.71
N MET A 118 9.50 -9.33 -8.46
CA MET A 118 10.08 -8.00 -8.59
C MET A 118 9.20 -7.06 -9.40
N ASP A 119 8.57 -7.55 -10.46
CA ASP A 119 7.66 -6.74 -11.28
C ASP A 119 6.45 -6.27 -10.46
N LEU A 120 5.81 -7.19 -9.74
CA LEU A 120 4.63 -6.84 -8.96
C LEU A 120 4.96 -5.96 -7.74
N ASN A 121 6.05 -6.21 -7.01
CA ASN A 121 6.29 -5.56 -5.71
C ASN A 121 7.26 -4.38 -5.78
N ALA A 122 8.20 -4.35 -6.74
CA ALA A 122 9.26 -3.36 -6.82
C ALA A 122 9.10 -2.45 -8.05
N ARG A 123 9.04 -3.02 -9.26
CA ARG A 123 8.90 -2.26 -10.50
C ARG A 123 7.60 -1.45 -10.53
N SER A 124 6.47 -2.06 -10.10
CA SER A 124 5.18 -1.38 -10.04
C SER A 124 5.22 -0.10 -9.21
N VAL A 125 5.90 -0.14 -8.04
CA VAL A 125 6.05 1.02 -7.15
C VAL A 125 6.81 2.14 -7.83
N LEU A 126 7.92 1.82 -8.52
CA LEU A 126 8.68 2.81 -9.29
C LEU A 126 7.87 3.39 -10.44
N THR A 127 7.20 2.53 -11.21
CA THR A 127 6.42 2.93 -12.38
C THR A 127 5.23 3.81 -11.99
N ALA A 128 4.46 3.42 -10.97
CA ALA A 128 3.33 4.19 -10.46
C ALA A 128 3.79 5.54 -9.90
N SER A 129 4.86 5.55 -9.10
CA SER A 129 5.40 6.78 -8.53
C SER A 129 5.92 7.73 -9.62
N ARG A 130 6.70 7.22 -10.58
CA ARG A 130 7.19 8.01 -11.72
C ARG A 130 6.04 8.68 -12.49
N LYS A 131 4.96 7.94 -12.74
CA LYS A 131 3.80 8.44 -13.48
C LYS A 131 2.96 9.42 -12.66
N ALA A 132 2.92 9.28 -11.33
CA ALA A 132 2.20 10.17 -10.42
C ALA A 132 2.94 11.49 -10.15
N ILE A 133 4.28 11.50 -10.13
CA ILE A 133 5.10 12.66 -9.80
C ILE A 133 4.72 13.95 -10.58
N PRO A 134 4.50 13.94 -11.90
CA PRO A 134 4.10 15.14 -12.63
C PRO A 134 2.78 15.75 -12.13
N TRP A 135 1.84 14.91 -11.70
CA TRP A 135 0.57 15.35 -11.12
C TRP A 135 0.77 15.92 -9.73
N LEU A 136 1.51 15.22 -8.87
CA LEU A 136 1.81 15.65 -7.51
C LEU A 136 2.61 16.96 -7.46
N LYS A 137 3.50 17.20 -8.42
CA LYS A 137 4.28 18.46 -8.51
C LYS A 137 3.43 19.71 -8.68
N ARG A 138 2.18 19.60 -9.12
CA ARG A 138 1.30 20.76 -9.37
C ARG A 138 0.86 21.47 -8.09
N GLN A 139 0.73 20.73 -6.98
CA GLN A 139 0.25 21.26 -5.69
C GLN A 139 0.90 20.66 -4.45
N GLY A 140 1.94 19.84 -4.63
CA GLY A 140 2.46 18.99 -3.56
C GLY A 140 1.59 17.75 -3.34
N GLY A 141 1.88 16.99 -2.29
CA GLY A 141 1.10 15.80 -1.95
C GLY A 141 1.92 14.72 -1.26
N PHE A 142 1.45 13.47 -1.36
CA PHE A 142 2.12 12.37 -0.69
C PHE A 142 2.20 11.09 -1.54
N ILE A 143 3.24 10.31 -1.28
CA ILE A 143 3.38 8.91 -1.70
C ILE A 143 3.57 8.08 -0.43
N ILE A 144 2.74 7.06 -0.24
CA ILE A 144 2.92 6.10 0.85
C ILE A 144 3.10 4.72 0.24
N ASN A 145 4.24 4.10 0.56
CA ASN A 145 4.57 2.77 0.09
C ASN A 145 4.25 1.72 1.15
N THR A 146 3.61 0.62 0.75
CA THR A 146 3.43 -0.55 1.62
C THR A 146 4.64 -1.46 1.49
N THR A 147 5.49 -1.45 2.52
CA THR A 147 6.58 -2.41 2.67
C THR A 147 6.12 -3.61 3.50
N SER A 148 6.91 -4.15 4.38
CA SER A 148 6.57 -5.29 5.25
C SER A 148 7.61 -5.45 6.35
N ILE A 149 7.24 -6.07 7.47
CA ILE A 149 8.20 -6.61 8.44
C ILE A 149 9.22 -7.55 7.77
N ALA A 150 8.80 -8.24 6.69
CA ALA A 150 9.65 -9.11 5.88
C ALA A 150 10.87 -8.40 5.28
N ALA A 151 10.76 -7.09 5.03
CA ALA A 151 11.86 -6.27 4.53
C ALA A 151 13.04 -6.17 5.51
N ARG A 152 12.80 -6.43 6.79
CA ARG A 152 13.81 -6.33 7.85
C ARG A 152 14.28 -7.67 8.39
N ASN A 153 13.37 -8.63 8.50
CA ASN A 153 13.69 -9.94 9.07
C ASN A 153 14.02 -11.02 8.03
N GLY A 154 13.93 -10.67 6.72
CA GLY A 154 14.27 -11.57 5.62
C GLY A 154 13.23 -12.62 5.30
N ALA A 155 12.10 -12.69 6.04
CA ALA A 155 10.95 -13.56 5.77
C ALA A 155 11.31 -15.01 5.42
N GLY A 156 11.70 -15.85 6.36
CA GLY A 156 12.06 -17.25 6.10
C GLY A 156 10.95 -18.10 5.44
N GLY A 157 11.23 -19.40 5.24
CA GLY A 157 10.25 -20.36 4.73
C GLY A 157 9.80 -20.12 3.28
N GLY A 158 10.73 -19.80 2.39
CA GLY A 158 10.49 -19.58 0.96
C GLY A 158 9.91 -18.21 0.60
N ALA A 159 9.78 -17.28 1.55
CA ALA A 159 9.29 -15.93 1.31
C ALA A 159 10.43 -14.88 1.17
N GLY A 160 11.68 -15.31 1.07
CA GLY A 160 12.85 -14.43 1.09
C GLY A 160 12.89 -13.42 -0.05
N LEU A 161 12.55 -13.84 -1.27
CA LEU A 161 12.51 -12.93 -2.42
C LEU A 161 11.44 -11.84 -2.25
N TYR A 162 10.26 -12.19 -1.73
CA TYR A 162 9.26 -11.19 -1.34
C TYR A 162 9.84 -10.22 -0.30
N GLY A 163 10.50 -10.72 0.75
CA GLY A 163 11.17 -9.88 1.75
C GLY A 163 12.18 -8.92 1.10
N SER A 164 13.00 -9.40 0.17
CA SER A 164 13.96 -8.60 -0.60
C SER A 164 13.28 -7.53 -1.44
N SER A 165 12.17 -7.85 -2.12
CA SER A 165 11.40 -6.86 -2.88
C SER A 165 10.82 -5.76 -1.98
N LYS A 166 10.40 -6.08 -0.76
CA LYS A 166 9.92 -5.10 0.23
C LYS A 166 11.06 -4.30 0.88
N ALA A 167 12.26 -4.87 0.99
CA ALA A 167 13.47 -4.11 1.37
C ALA A 167 13.83 -3.07 0.31
N PHE A 168 13.74 -3.43 -0.99
CA PHE A 168 13.86 -2.48 -2.08
C PHE A 168 12.87 -1.31 -1.93
N VAL A 169 11.58 -1.60 -1.66
CA VAL A 169 10.55 -0.57 -1.45
C VAL A 169 10.90 0.33 -0.26
N SER A 170 11.41 -0.24 0.84
CA SER A 170 11.83 0.54 2.00
C SER A 170 12.99 1.49 1.68
N ASN A 171 13.95 1.04 0.87
CA ASN A 171 15.09 1.87 0.50
C ASN A 171 14.73 2.95 -0.53
N VAL A 172 13.95 2.60 -1.56
CA VAL A 172 13.53 3.56 -2.60
C VAL A 172 12.63 4.66 -2.02
N THR A 173 11.88 4.38 -0.97
CA THR A 173 11.11 5.38 -0.20
C THR A 173 12.01 6.51 0.28
N ARG A 174 13.19 6.19 0.83
CA ARG A 174 14.16 7.18 1.31
C ARG A 174 14.80 8.00 0.18
N GLY A 175 15.10 7.34 -0.94
CA GLY A 175 15.64 8.01 -2.13
C GLY A 175 14.63 9.01 -2.71
N MET A 176 13.40 8.54 -2.97
CA MET A 176 12.32 9.41 -3.48
C MET A 176 12.02 10.57 -2.52
N ALA A 177 12.03 10.33 -1.20
CA ALA A 177 11.77 11.36 -0.21
C ALA A 177 12.77 12.53 -0.32
N LYS A 178 14.06 12.24 -0.49
CA LYS A 178 15.11 13.25 -0.66
C LYS A 178 14.95 14.04 -1.95
N GLU A 179 14.58 13.36 -3.05
CA GLU A 179 14.45 13.98 -4.36
C GLU A 179 13.18 14.83 -4.49
N LEU A 180 12.09 14.43 -3.83
CA LEU A 180 10.77 14.98 -4.09
C LEU A 180 10.31 16.04 -3.09
N ILE A 181 10.96 16.13 -1.93
CA ILE A 181 10.53 17.08 -0.88
C ILE A 181 10.61 18.53 -1.34
N GLY A 182 11.55 18.88 -2.22
CA GLY A 182 11.65 20.23 -2.79
C GLY A 182 10.46 20.64 -3.67
N PHE A 183 9.61 19.67 -4.03
CA PHE A 183 8.35 19.90 -4.77
C PHE A 183 7.12 19.82 -3.85
N GLY A 184 7.32 19.78 -2.52
CA GLY A 184 6.23 19.62 -1.57
C GLY A 184 5.62 18.19 -1.56
N ILE A 185 6.34 17.20 -2.07
CA ILE A 185 5.88 15.80 -2.09
C ILE A 185 6.56 15.04 -0.96
N ARG A 186 5.78 14.58 0.01
CA ARG A 186 6.26 13.72 1.09
C ARG A 186 6.19 12.25 0.69
N VAL A 187 7.25 11.52 0.92
CA VAL A 187 7.31 10.08 0.65
C VAL A 187 7.65 9.35 1.92
N ASN A 188 6.79 8.44 2.34
CA ASN A 188 6.96 7.60 3.52
C ASN A 188 6.49 6.17 3.22
N ALA A 189 6.65 5.27 4.16
CA ALA A 189 6.19 3.89 4.05
C ALA A 189 5.55 3.39 5.34
N VAL A 190 4.69 2.39 5.20
CA VAL A 190 4.17 1.58 6.31
C VAL A 190 4.68 0.16 6.13
N ALA A 191 5.13 -0.46 7.22
CA ALA A 191 5.58 -1.85 7.27
C ALA A 191 4.62 -2.69 8.12
N PRO A 192 3.59 -3.31 7.52
CA PRO A 192 2.72 -4.22 8.25
C PRO A 192 3.47 -5.48 8.71
N GLY A 193 3.09 -5.98 9.89
CA GLY A 193 3.46 -7.30 10.37
C GLY A 193 2.53 -8.39 9.83
N THR A 194 2.17 -9.34 10.70
CA THR A 194 1.19 -10.38 10.38
C THR A 194 -0.23 -9.80 10.46
N ILE A 195 -0.82 -9.47 9.31
CA ILE A 195 -2.17 -8.90 9.19
C ILE A 195 -3.10 -9.92 8.54
N LEU A 196 -4.15 -10.36 9.22
CA LEU A 196 -5.11 -11.32 8.69
C LEU A 196 -5.92 -10.71 7.54
N THR A 197 -5.60 -11.13 6.34
CA THR A 197 -6.18 -10.71 5.08
C THR A 197 -6.14 -11.87 4.09
N PRO A 198 -6.80 -11.80 2.94
CA PRO A 198 -6.70 -12.83 1.91
C PRO A 198 -5.26 -13.16 1.45
N PHE A 199 -4.29 -12.28 1.73
CA PHE A 199 -2.86 -12.57 1.53
C PHE A 199 -2.40 -13.77 2.38
N HIS A 200 -2.71 -13.79 3.68
CA HIS A 200 -2.32 -14.91 4.55
C HIS A 200 -3.14 -16.17 4.28
N GLU A 201 -4.41 -16.05 3.93
CA GLU A 201 -5.23 -17.20 3.50
C GLU A 201 -4.63 -17.92 2.29
N ARG A 202 -4.04 -17.15 1.37
CA ARG A 202 -3.41 -17.68 0.14
C ARG A 202 -2.02 -18.26 0.37
N TYR A 203 -1.22 -17.70 1.27
CA TYR A 203 0.22 -17.97 1.36
C TYR A 203 0.69 -18.57 2.68
N SER A 204 -0.21 -18.81 3.66
CA SER A 204 0.17 -19.32 4.99
C SER A 204 -0.80 -20.37 5.48
N SER A 205 -0.29 -21.49 6.03
CA SER A 205 -1.13 -22.45 6.72
C SER A 205 -1.57 -21.93 8.08
N ALA A 206 -2.59 -22.58 8.68
CA ALA A 206 -3.05 -22.24 10.02
C ALA A 206 -1.93 -22.37 11.07
N GLU A 207 -1.07 -23.39 10.94
CA GLU A 207 0.07 -23.62 11.82
C GLU A 207 1.12 -22.50 11.67
N GLN A 208 1.37 -22.06 10.43
CA GLN A 208 2.27 -20.93 10.17
C GLN A 208 1.72 -19.63 10.76
N ILE A 209 0.43 -19.36 10.62
CA ILE A 209 -0.21 -18.19 11.23
C ILE A 209 -0.10 -18.26 12.75
N LYS A 210 -0.39 -19.42 13.35
CA LYS A 210 -0.26 -19.64 14.80
C LYS A 210 1.17 -19.39 15.28
N ALA A 211 2.16 -19.91 14.55
CA ALA A 211 3.58 -19.69 14.87
C ALA A 211 3.96 -18.21 14.78
N MET A 212 3.50 -17.49 13.75
CA MET A 212 3.72 -16.04 13.64
C MET A 212 3.06 -15.27 14.79
N VAL A 213 1.80 -15.58 15.14
CA VAL A 213 1.09 -14.92 16.25
C VAL A 213 1.82 -15.12 17.56
N ALA A 214 2.39 -16.30 17.82
CA ALA A 214 3.15 -16.58 19.03
C ALA A 214 4.40 -15.68 19.20
N THR A 215 4.88 -15.04 18.15
CA THR A 215 6.00 -14.09 18.21
C THR A 215 5.57 -12.63 18.35
N ILE A 216 4.27 -12.35 18.35
CA ILE A 216 3.74 -10.98 18.45
C ILE A 216 3.50 -10.64 19.93
N PRO A 217 4.20 -9.67 20.53
CA PRO A 217 3.99 -9.28 21.93
C PRO A 217 2.55 -8.90 22.29
N GLN A 218 1.80 -8.31 21.35
CA GLN A 218 0.38 -7.99 21.53
C GLN A 218 -0.53 -9.23 21.60
N GLY A 219 -0.01 -10.43 21.32
CA GLY A 219 -0.73 -11.71 21.47
C GLY A 219 -1.77 -12.02 20.40
N ARG A 220 -1.86 -11.20 19.34
CA ARG A 220 -2.77 -11.39 18.21
C ARG A 220 -2.15 -10.96 16.89
N ALA A 221 -2.66 -11.50 15.79
CA ALA A 221 -2.43 -10.89 14.49
C ALA A 221 -3.18 -9.54 14.38
N GLY A 222 -2.71 -8.66 13.52
CA GLY A 222 -3.41 -7.44 13.19
C GLY A 222 -4.55 -7.68 12.22
N THR A 223 -5.44 -6.70 12.11
CA THR A 223 -6.47 -6.59 11.07
C THR A 223 -6.05 -5.53 10.04
N ALA A 224 -6.75 -5.45 8.92
CA ALA A 224 -6.54 -4.40 7.94
C ALA A 224 -6.74 -3.00 8.54
N GLU A 225 -7.71 -2.86 9.44
CA GLU A 225 -8.07 -1.63 10.16
C GLU A 225 -6.95 -1.18 11.11
N ASP A 226 -6.20 -2.09 11.72
CA ASP A 226 -5.04 -1.75 12.56
C ASP A 226 -3.97 -0.95 11.77
N CYS A 227 -3.90 -1.12 10.45
CA CYS A 227 -2.95 -0.40 9.61
C CYS A 227 -3.44 1.01 9.22
N VAL A 228 -4.75 1.25 9.16
CA VAL A 228 -5.35 2.46 8.58
C VAL A 228 -4.80 3.74 9.22
N GLY A 229 -4.69 3.77 10.54
CA GLY A 229 -4.24 4.95 11.26
C GLY A 229 -2.88 5.47 10.82
N ALA A 230 -1.92 4.57 10.55
CA ALA A 230 -0.58 4.95 10.09
C ALA A 230 -0.60 5.61 8.70
N TYR A 231 -1.42 5.10 7.78
CA TYR A 231 -1.55 5.69 6.43
C TYR A 231 -2.22 7.06 6.48
N LEU A 232 -3.34 7.19 7.19
CA LEU A 232 -4.02 8.49 7.32
C LEU A 232 -3.11 9.53 7.99
N PHE A 233 -2.40 9.14 9.04
CA PHE A 233 -1.41 9.99 9.71
C PHE A 233 -0.34 10.49 8.73
N LEU A 234 0.28 9.58 7.97
CA LEU A 234 1.33 9.93 7.00
C LEU A 234 0.80 10.73 5.80
N SER A 235 -0.49 10.67 5.49
CA SER A 235 -1.12 11.43 4.41
C SER A 235 -1.37 12.89 4.74
N SER A 236 -1.50 13.21 6.03
CA SER A 236 -1.84 14.54 6.51
C SER A 236 -0.60 15.40 6.75
N ASP A 237 -0.56 16.58 6.15
CA ASP A 237 0.49 17.58 6.41
C ASP A 237 0.36 18.16 7.81
N LEU A 238 -0.86 18.32 8.32
CA LEU A 238 -1.12 18.81 9.68
C LEU A 238 -0.57 17.86 10.75
N LEU A 239 -0.66 16.55 10.52
CA LEU A 239 -0.26 15.54 11.51
C LEU A 239 1.19 15.08 11.35
N SER A 240 1.72 15.07 10.12
CA SER A 240 3.02 14.46 9.82
C SER A 240 3.86 15.24 8.82
N GLY A 241 3.65 16.56 8.69
CA GLY A 241 4.35 17.39 7.70
C GLY A 241 5.87 17.39 7.84
N TYR A 242 6.41 17.08 9.02
CA TYR A 242 7.87 16.98 9.27
C TYR A 242 8.39 15.53 9.22
N ILE A 243 7.56 14.55 8.81
CA ILE A 243 7.93 13.14 8.71
C ILE A 243 8.19 12.81 7.24
N ILE A 244 9.47 12.57 6.90
CA ILE A 244 9.95 12.39 5.53
C ILE A 244 10.87 11.17 5.48
N GLY A 245 10.63 10.26 4.52
CA GLY A 245 11.46 9.08 4.27
C GLY A 245 11.39 8.01 5.36
N GLN A 246 10.37 8.06 6.22
CA GLN A 246 10.24 7.12 7.34
C GLN A 246 9.47 5.86 6.93
N VAL A 247 9.76 4.77 7.63
CA VAL A 247 9.04 3.50 7.56
C VAL A 247 8.42 3.26 8.93
N ILE A 248 7.09 3.34 9.01
CA ILE A 248 6.35 3.11 10.26
C ILE A 248 5.97 1.64 10.36
N GLU A 249 6.40 0.99 11.42
CA GLU A 249 6.06 -0.40 11.73
C GLU A 249 4.66 -0.49 12.33
N VAL A 250 3.81 -1.40 11.77
CA VAL A 250 2.48 -1.73 12.31
C VAL A 250 2.40 -3.24 12.47
N ASN A 251 2.94 -3.77 13.58
CA ASN A 251 3.21 -5.19 13.74
C ASN A 251 2.96 -5.74 15.15
N GLY A 252 2.28 -5.02 16.04
CA GLY A 252 1.97 -5.46 17.40
C GLY A 252 3.20 -5.70 18.28
N GLY A 253 4.34 -5.06 17.94
CA GLY A 253 5.62 -5.22 18.62
C GLY A 253 6.45 -6.42 18.14
N GLN A 254 6.04 -7.11 17.09
CA GLN A 254 6.76 -8.27 16.54
C GLN A 254 8.19 -7.91 16.10
N LEU A 255 8.40 -6.69 15.66
CA LEU A 255 9.72 -6.12 15.37
C LEU A 255 9.77 -4.67 15.84
N MET A 256 10.78 -4.35 16.61
CA MET A 256 11.07 -3.00 17.12
C MET A 256 12.49 -2.64 16.66
N PRO A 257 12.68 -1.96 15.50
CA PRO A 257 13.99 -1.62 14.96
C PRO A 257 14.68 -0.49 15.70
#